data_93a150d3f1501f5999dccc503591c9f3
#
_entry.id   93a150d3f1501f5999dccc503591c9f3
#
_cell.length_a   1.000
_cell.length_b   1.000
_cell.length_c   1.000
_cell.angle_alpha   90.00
_cell.angle_beta   90.00
_cell.angle_gamma   90.00
#
_symmetry.space_group_name_H-M   'P 1'
#
loop_
_entity.id
_entity.type
_entity.pdbx_description
1 polymer ?
#
loop_
_entity_poly.entity_id
_entity_poly.type
_entity_poly.pdbx_seq_one_letter_code
_entity_poly.pdbx_strand_id
1 'polypeptide(L)'
;MRLYNKQEAIGRMNALASCAKPFVFLIDYLQEQVYVEEAKNVSPVELVYNLNGFTNEDGGHQQQQKDLPEQIEWNPDPVSFEEYGCAFEHVRKNILAGNSFLTNLTSRTPVRTNLTLEHIYCHSRALYKVWVKGRFVVFSPEIFVRINNGIISSYPMKGTIDATLPDARRILLEDEKETAEH
;
A
#
# COMPACT_ATOMS: atom_id res chain seq x y z
N MET A 1 -9.61 8.83 15.66
CA MET A 1 -9.86 7.47 15.09
C MET A 1 -10.17 6.48 16.21
N ARG A 2 -11.32 5.80 16.14
CA ARG A 2 -11.64 4.69 17.06
C ARG A 2 -11.07 3.40 16.49
N LEU A 3 -10.32 2.66 17.31
CA LEU A 3 -9.76 1.35 16.96
C LEU A 3 -10.59 0.25 17.61
N TYR A 4 -10.67 -0.87 16.93
CA TYR A 4 -11.40 -2.06 17.33
C TYR A 4 -10.43 -3.25 17.37
N ASN A 5 -10.69 -4.23 18.20
CA ASN A 5 -10.06 -5.54 18.07
C ASN A 5 -10.65 -6.29 16.85
N LYS A 6 -10.02 -7.40 16.47
CA LYS A 6 -10.41 -8.19 15.28
C LYS A 6 -11.88 -8.58 15.26
N GLN A 7 -12.42 -9.07 16.38
CA GLN A 7 -13.81 -9.58 16.44
C GLN A 7 -14.83 -8.44 16.36
N GLU A 8 -14.59 -7.35 17.06
CA GLU A 8 -15.42 -6.15 16.97
C GLU A 8 -15.44 -5.56 15.58
N ALA A 9 -14.25 -5.50 14.92
CA ALA A 9 -14.11 -5.01 13.57
C ALA A 9 -14.88 -5.86 12.55
N ILE A 10 -14.79 -7.18 12.63
CA ILE A 10 -15.55 -8.10 11.78
C ILE A 10 -17.07 -7.85 11.96
N GLY A 11 -17.54 -7.76 13.21
CA GLY A 11 -18.95 -7.48 13.49
C GLY A 11 -19.41 -6.14 12.87
N ARG A 12 -18.58 -5.09 13.02
CA ARG A 12 -18.88 -3.77 12.46
C ARG A 12 -18.88 -3.76 10.92
N MET A 13 -17.89 -4.38 10.28
CA MET A 13 -17.83 -4.48 8.82
C MET A 13 -19.04 -5.23 8.27
N ASN A 14 -19.42 -6.36 8.89
CA ASN A 14 -20.60 -7.13 8.49
C ASN A 14 -21.89 -6.31 8.66
N ALA A 15 -22.02 -5.56 9.75
CA ALA A 15 -23.19 -4.71 9.99
C ALA A 15 -23.31 -3.58 8.95
N LEU A 16 -22.20 -2.95 8.56
CA LEU A 16 -22.19 -1.93 7.52
C LEU A 16 -22.49 -2.55 6.15
N ALA A 17 -21.89 -3.68 5.83
CA ALA A 17 -22.10 -4.39 4.57
C ALA A 17 -23.55 -4.86 4.41
N SER A 18 -24.18 -5.44 5.43
CA SER A 18 -25.57 -5.87 5.39
C SER A 18 -26.56 -4.72 5.18
N CYS A 19 -26.17 -3.52 5.55
CA CYS A 19 -26.95 -2.29 5.29
C CYS A 19 -26.55 -1.59 3.98
N ALA A 20 -25.71 -2.21 3.14
CA ALA A 20 -25.16 -1.62 1.91
C ALA A 20 -24.49 -0.25 2.13
N LYS A 21 -23.89 -0.03 3.30
CA LYS A 21 -23.18 1.21 3.64
C LYS A 21 -21.72 1.12 3.24
N PRO A 22 -21.22 2.01 2.36
CA PRO A 22 -19.79 2.08 2.06
C PRO A 22 -18.99 2.38 3.32
N PHE A 23 -17.87 1.69 3.50
CA PHE A 23 -16.98 1.91 4.63
C PHE A 23 -15.51 1.80 4.22
N VAL A 24 -14.66 2.44 5.02
CA VAL A 24 -13.19 2.37 4.91
C VAL A 24 -12.68 1.61 6.12
N PHE A 25 -11.68 0.77 5.90
CA PHE A 25 -11.00 0.08 6.98
C PHE A 25 -9.49 0.09 6.79
N LEU A 26 -8.76 0.07 7.90
CA LEU A 26 -7.31 -0.12 7.98
C LEU A 26 -7.05 -1.21 9.00
N ILE A 27 -6.24 -2.20 8.64
CA ILE A 27 -5.88 -3.33 9.49
C ILE A 27 -4.36 -3.30 9.68
N ASP A 28 -3.88 -3.38 10.92
CA ASP A 28 -2.46 -3.53 11.18
C ASP A 28 -1.98 -4.95 10.83
N TYR A 29 -0.65 -5.10 10.73
CA TYR A 29 -0.06 -6.38 10.33
C TYR A 29 -0.42 -7.54 11.28
N LEU A 30 -0.50 -7.27 12.58
CA LEU A 30 -0.84 -8.29 13.59
C LEU A 30 -2.35 -8.53 13.71
N GLN A 31 -3.19 -7.75 13.03
CA GLN A 31 -4.64 -7.79 13.09
C GLN A 31 -5.19 -7.52 14.51
N GLU A 32 -4.46 -6.76 15.30
CA GLU A 32 -4.82 -6.41 16.69
C GLU A 32 -5.57 -5.08 16.75
N GLN A 33 -5.24 -4.15 15.86
CA GLN A 33 -5.84 -2.83 15.80
C GLN A 33 -6.46 -2.59 14.42
N VAL A 34 -7.77 -2.44 14.40
CA VAL A 34 -8.51 -2.23 13.16
C VAL A 34 -9.32 -0.94 13.26
N TYR A 35 -9.14 -0.07 12.29
CA TYR A 35 -10.05 1.06 12.08
C TYR A 35 -11.14 0.66 11.10
N VAL A 36 -12.40 0.93 11.43
CA VAL A 36 -13.55 0.73 10.54
C VAL A 36 -14.52 1.89 10.72
N GLU A 37 -14.81 2.62 9.65
CA GLU A 37 -15.80 3.70 9.68
C GLU A 37 -16.60 3.79 8.39
N GLU A 38 -17.88 4.15 8.50
CA GLU A 38 -18.70 4.46 7.33
C GLU A 38 -18.06 5.61 6.53
N ALA A 39 -17.92 5.45 5.21
CA ALA A 39 -17.09 6.34 4.37
C ALA A 39 -17.43 7.83 4.53
N LYS A 40 -18.72 8.16 4.67
CA LYS A 40 -19.19 9.54 4.86
C LYS A 40 -18.83 10.14 6.23
N ASN A 41 -18.49 9.30 7.22
CA ASN A 41 -18.16 9.71 8.59
C ASN A 41 -16.65 9.74 8.83
N VAL A 42 -15.83 9.33 7.83
CA VAL A 42 -14.38 9.40 7.96
C VAL A 42 -13.94 10.86 8.03
N SER A 43 -13.41 11.25 9.18
CA SER A 43 -12.96 12.62 9.41
C SER A 43 -11.66 12.92 8.64
N PRO A 44 -11.66 13.89 7.71
CA PRO A 44 -10.44 14.28 7.01
C PRO A 44 -9.39 14.95 7.92
N VAL A 45 -9.76 15.30 9.16
CA VAL A 45 -8.82 15.78 10.18
C VAL A 45 -7.95 14.65 10.73
N GLU A 46 -8.42 13.39 10.66
CA GLU A 46 -7.70 12.21 11.16
C GLU A 46 -7.15 11.32 10.05
N LEU A 47 -7.92 11.13 8.99
CA LEU A 47 -7.62 10.21 7.89
C LEU A 47 -8.05 10.82 6.56
N VAL A 48 -7.10 10.95 5.64
CA VAL A 48 -7.37 11.36 4.26
C VAL A 48 -6.99 10.20 3.33
N TYR A 49 -7.82 9.95 2.33
CA TYR A 49 -7.54 8.89 1.36
C TYR A 49 -8.01 9.26 -0.04
N ASN A 50 -7.35 8.69 -1.01
CA ASN A 50 -7.81 8.63 -2.39
C ASN A 50 -7.53 7.22 -2.94
N LEU A 51 -8.59 6.50 -3.23
CA LEU A 51 -8.55 5.12 -3.70
C LEU A 51 -9.07 5.09 -5.14
N ASN A 52 -8.23 5.57 -6.06
CA ASN A 52 -8.54 5.69 -7.48
C ASN A 52 -9.85 6.47 -7.73
N GLY A 53 -9.96 7.65 -7.09
CA GLY A 53 -11.11 8.55 -7.22
C GLY A 53 -12.19 8.37 -6.14
N PHE A 54 -12.20 7.27 -5.38
CA PHE A 54 -12.99 7.17 -4.16
C PHE A 54 -12.24 7.84 -3.02
N THR A 55 -12.74 9.00 -2.58
CA THR A 55 -11.97 9.89 -1.70
C THR A 55 -12.87 10.61 -0.70
N ASN A 56 -12.29 11.01 0.43
CA ASN A 56 -12.85 12.00 1.34
C ASN A 56 -12.11 13.35 1.27
N GLU A 57 -11.27 13.53 0.26
CA GLU A 57 -10.73 14.86 -0.06
C GLU A 57 -11.90 15.75 -0.50
N ASP A 58 -12.19 16.81 0.25
CA ASP A 58 -13.22 17.78 -0.15
C ASP A 58 -12.82 18.40 -1.50
N GLY A 59 -13.71 18.39 -2.46
CA GLY A 59 -13.47 18.96 -3.81
C GLY A 59 -13.20 20.48 -3.81
N GLY A 60 -13.27 21.14 -2.63
CA GLY A 60 -12.82 22.50 -2.39
C GLY A 60 -11.41 22.61 -1.82
N HIS A 61 -10.87 21.54 -1.28
CA HIS A 61 -9.45 21.34 -1.08
C HIS A 61 -8.85 20.67 -2.34
N GLN A 62 -8.92 21.33 -3.51
CA GLN A 62 -7.68 21.49 -4.25
C GLN A 62 -6.72 21.99 -3.19
N GLN A 63 -6.02 21.04 -2.58
CA GLN A 63 -5.10 21.24 -1.49
C GLN A 63 -4.35 22.50 -1.85
N GLN A 64 -4.49 23.55 -1.03
CA GLN A 64 -3.49 24.59 -1.05
C GLN A 64 -2.20 23.80 -1.03
N GLN A 65 -1.60 23.73 -2.20
CA GLN A 65 -0.34 23.02 -2.41
C GLN A 65 0.57 23.68 -1.39
N LYS A 66 0.71 23.03 -0.22
CA LYS A 66 1.56 23.57 0.83
C LYS A 66 2.91 23.74 0.17
N ASP A 67 3.38 24.98 0.16
CA ASP A 67 4.62 25.30 -0.53
C ASP A 67 5.71 24.36 -0.05
N LEU A 68 6.32 23.66 -0.98
CA LEU A 68 7.48 22.83 -0.69
C LEU A 68 8.62 23.72 -0.22
N PRO A 69 9.52 23.22 0.63
CA PRO A 69 10.78 23.91 0.90
C PRO A 69 11.49 24.25 -0.40
N GLU A 70 12.13 25.43 -0.46
CA GLU A 70 12.90 25.88 -1.64
C GLU A 70 13.92 24.82 -2.08
N GLN A 71 14.53 24.13 -1.12
CA GLN A 71 15.42 23.00 -1.35
C GLN A 71 14.89 21.79 -0.57
N ILE A 72 14.61 20.70 -1.29
CA ILE A 72 14.18 19.43 -0.68
C ILE A 72 15.41 18.67 -0.22
N GLU A 73 15.42 18.33 1.07
CA GLU A 73 16.38 17.41 1.66
C GLU A 73 15.78 16.00 1.69
N TRP A 74 16.51 15.03 1.13
CA TRP A 74 16.11 13.63 1.13
C TRP A 74 17.33 12.75 1.31
N ASN A 75 17.58 12.33 2.54
CA ASN A 75 18.78 11.59 2.94
C ASN A 75 18.39 10.21 3.47
N PRO A 76 18.27 9.19 2.59
CA PRO A 76 18.02 7.82 3.00
C PRO A 76 19.25 7.19 3.63
N ASP A 77 19.05 6.33 4.63
CA ASP A 77 20.07 5.56 5.33
C ASP A 77 19.70 4.06 5.21
N PRO A 78 19.92 3.44 4.04
CA PRO A 78 19.58 2.04 3.82
C PRO A 78 20.48 1.10 4.62
N VAL A 79 20.00 -0.12 4.89
CA VAL A 79 20.84 -1.19 5.47
C VAL A 79 22.07 -1.42 4.60
N SER A 80 23.18 -1.79 5.22
CA SER A 80 24.41 -2.09 4.48
C SER A 80 24.21 -3.28 3.53
N PHE A 81 25.03 -3.32 2.47
CA PHE A 81 25.00 -4.45 1.53
C PHE A 81 25.29 -5.79 2.23
N GLU A 82 26.15 -5.77 3.24
CA GLU A 82 26.50 -6.95 4.04
C GLU A 82 25.32 -7.45 4.86
N GLU A 83 24.64 -6.55 5.61
CA GLU A 83 23.43 -6.91 6.37
C GLU A 83 22.30 -7.43 5.48
N TYR A 84 22.07 -6.75 4.35
CA TYR A 84 21.09 -7.21 3.37
C TYR A 84 21.46 -8.57 2.79
N GLY A 85 22.74 -8.79 2.46
CA GLY A 85 23.28 -10.05 1.95
C GLY A 85 23.06 -11.21 2.94
N CYS A 86 23.31 -11.00 4.23
CA CYS A 86 23.04 -12.00 5.28
C CYS A 86 21.54 -12.38 5.33
N ALA A 87 20.66 -11.38 5.34
CA ALA A 87 19.22 -11.61 5.35
C ALA A 87 18.74 -12.34 4.07
N PHE A 88 19.26 -11.94 2.91
CA PHE A 88 18.97 -12.56 1.63
C PHE A 88 19.37 -14.04 1.59
N GLU A 89 20.60 -14.36 2.04
CA GLU A 89 21.07 -15.76 2.10
C GLU A 89 20.24 -16.62 3.07
N HIS A 90 19.77 -16.04 4.16
CA HIS A 90 18.85 -16.73 5.08
C HIS A 90 17.53 -17.09 4.37
N VAL A 91 16.92 -16.15 3.66
CA VAL A 91 15.70 -16.38 2.89
C VAL A 91 15.97 -17.42 1.78
N ARG A 92 17.05 -17.26 1.01
CA ARG A 92 17.42 -18.18 -0.07
C ARG A 92 17.55 -19.62 0.41
N LYS A 93 18.23 -19.84 1.54
CA LYS A 93 18.37 -21.18 2.14
C LYS A 93 17.02 -21.80 2.50
N ASN A 94 16.09 -21.00 3.05
CA ASN A 94 14.76 -21.50 3.42
C ASN A 94 13.91 -21.83 2.18
N ILE A 95 13.99 -21.05 1.11
CA ILE A 95 13.32 -21.36 -0.15
C ILE A 95 13.88 -22.67 -0.75
N LEU A 96 15.21 -22.82 -0.81
CA LEU A 96 15.84 -24.04 -1.33
C LEU A 96 15.53 -25.29 -0.47
N ALA A 97 15.30 -25.11 0.82
CA ALA A 97 14.88 -26.19 1.72
C ALA A 97 13.37 -26.51 1.62
N GLY A 98 12.61 -25.80 0.80
CA GLY A 98 11.16 -26.00 0.65
C GLY A 98 10.30 -25.44 1.79
N ASN A 99 10.88 -24.61 2.67
CA ASN A 99 10.16 -24.00 3.79
C ASN A 99 9.22 -22.88 3.33
N SER A 100 9.48 -22.29 2.17
CA SER A 100 8.64 -21.30 1.51
C SER A 100 8.86 -21.39 0.00
N PHE A 101 7.84 -21.07 -0.77
CA PHE A 101 7.94 -21.01 -2.23
C PHE A 101 8.33 -19.61 -2.70
N LEU A 102 7.76 -18.59 -2.07
CA LEU A 102 7.98 -17.18 -2.38
C LEU A 102 8.04 -16.36 -1.10
N THR A 103 8.93 -15.39 -1.04
CA THR A 103 9.07 -14.51 0.11
C THR A 103 9.43 -13.10 -0.33
N ASN A 104 8.80 -12.09 0.26
CA ASN A 104 9.19 -10.70 0.10
C ASN A 104 10.12 -10.31 1.26
N LEU A 105 11.40 -10.10 0.97
CA LEU A 105 12.37 -9.60 1.93
C LEU A 105 12.29 -8.08 2.00
N THR A 106 11.69 -7.57 3.07
CA THR A 106 11.52 -6.14 3.29
C THR A 106 12.56 -5.60 4.26
N SER A 107 13.20 -4.50 3.90
CA SER A 107 14.16 -3.78 4.75
C SER A 107 13.65 -2.37 5.04
N ARG A 108 13.79 -1.95 6.30
CA ARG A 108 13.47 -0.58 6.70
C ARG A 108 14.60 0.35 6.26
N THR A 109 14.25 1.45 5.58
CA THR A 109 15.19 2.52 5.22
C THR A 109 14.81 3.80 5.98
N PRO A 110 15.52 4.19 7.03
CA PRO A 110 15.35 5.50 7.65
C PRO A 110 15.61 6.62 6.65
N VAL A 111 14.81 7.68 6.70
CA VAL A 111 14.98 8.84 5.83
C VAL A 111 14.96 10.10 6.67
N ARG A 112 16.02 10.93 6.56
CA ARG A 112 16.05 12.27 7.10
C ARG A 112 15.62 13.24 6.00
N THR A 113 14.55 14.00 6.28
CA THR A 113 13.97 14.92 5.30
C THR A 113 13.36 16.14 6.00
N ASN A 114 13.31 17.26 5.30
CA ASN A 114 12.57 18.45 5.70
C ASN A 114 11.11 18.46 5.19
N LEU A 115 10.68 17.38 4.53
CA LEU A 115 9.30 17.20 4.11
C LEU A 115 8.42 16.71 5.26
N THR A 116 7.22 17.24 5.36
CA THR A 116 6.17 16.69 6.22
C THR A 116 5.43 15.56 5.52
N LEU A 117 4.70 14.73 6.27
CA LEU A 117 3.81 13.72 5.69
C LEU A 117 2.74 14.36 4.77
N GLU A 118 2.33 15.58 5.08
CA GLU A 118 1.40 16.36 4.27
C GLU A 118 2.01 16.72 2.91
N HIS A 119 3.26 17.23 2.89
CA HIS A 119 3.98 17.49 1.65
C HIS A 119 4.05 16.22 0.79
N ILE A 120 4.43 15.10 1.39
CA ILE A 120 4.57 13.82 0.70
C ILE A 120 3.21 13.35 0.13
N TYR A 121 2.14 13.42 0.92
CA TYR A 121 0.80 13.02 0.47
C TYR A 121 0.29 13.91 -0.66
N CYS A 122 0.38 15.23 -0.50
CA CYS A 122 -0.18 16.21 -1.45
C CYS A 122 0.53 16.19 -2.80
N HIS A 123 1.84 15.98 -2.81
CA HIS A 123 2.63 15.99 -4.04
C HIS A 123 2.77 14.60 -4.70
N SER A 124 2.27 13.54 -4.06
CA SER A 124 2.26 12.20 -4.65
C SER A 124 1.18 12.05 -5.72
N ARG A 125 1.50 11.28 -6.78
CA ARG A 125 0.60 10.97 -7.90
C ARG A 125 0.15 9.51 -7.92
N ALA A 126 0.18 8.83 -6.76
CA ALA A 126 -0.25 7.44 -6.66
C ALA A 126 -1.77 7.31 -6.84
N LEU A 127 -2.20 6.23 -7.50
CA LEU A 127 -3.62 5.91 -7.69
C LEU A 127 -4.33 5.59 -6.37
N TYR A 128 -3.63 4.90 -5.47
CA TYR A 128 -4.12 4.55 -4.16
C TYR A 128 -3.20 5.18 -3.13
N LYS A 129 -3.73 6.10 -2.33
CA LYS A 129 -2.98 6.78 -1.29
C LYS A 129 -3.83 7.01 -0.05
N VAL A 130 -3.20 6.85 1.10
CA VAL A 130 -3.80 7.06 2.41
C VAL A 130 -2.83 7.85 3.29
N TRP A 131 -3.35 8.82 4.01
CA TRP A 131 -2.62 9.58 5.01
C TRP A 131 -3.36 9.53 6.34
N VAL A 132 -2.81 8.82 7.31
CA VAL A 132 -3.23 8.90 8.71
C VAL A 132 -2.44 10.02 9.36
N LYS A 133 -3.14 11.13 9.69
CA LYS A 133 -2.50 12.37 10.12
C LYS A 133 -1.65 12.19 11.36
N GLY A 134 -0.42 12.72 11.31
CA GLY A 134 0.55 12.60 12.39
C GLY A 134 1.16 11.20 12.58
N ARG A 135 0.82 10.23 11.72
CA ARG A 135 1.31 8.84 11.84
C ARG A 135 2.08 8.36 10.61
N PHE A 136 1.42 8.26 9.46
CA PHE A 136 2.05 7.75 8.25
C PHE A 136 1.30 8.16 6.99
N VAL A 137 1.98 8.05 5.85
CA VAL A 137 1.39 7.99 4.52
C VAL A 137 1.73 6.64 3.89
N VAL A 138 0.82 6.12 3.07
CA VAL A 138 1.04 4.90 2.30
C VAL A 138 0.52 5.06 0.89
N PHE A 139 1.23 4.47 -0.05
CA PHE A 139 0.90 4.46 -1.47
C PHE A 139 0.91 3.04 -1.99
N SER A 140 0.04 2.75 -2.95
CA SER A 140 0.07 1.48 -3.67
C SER A 140 -0.15 1.72 -5.16
N PRO A 141 0.62 1.07 -6.04
CA PRO A 141 0.33 1.00 -7.46
C PRO A 141 -0.75 -0.03 -7.76
N GLU A 142 -1.00 -0.95 -6.84
CA GLU A 142 -1.83 -2.13 -7.01
C GLU A 142 -3.10 -2.09 -6.18
N ILE A 143 -4.11 -2.78 -6.66
CA ILE A 143 -5.33 -3.14 -5.94
C ILE A 143 -5.30 -4.65 -5.63
N PHE A 144 -5.62 -5.02 -4.39
CA PHE A 144 -5.67 -6.43 -3.99
C PHE A 144 -6.76 -7.19 -4.78
N VAL A 145 -7.99 -6.75 -4.65
CA VAL A 145 -9.14 -7.26 -5.41
C VAL A 145 -10.13 -6.15 -5.68
N ARG A 146 -10.86 -6.28 -6.77
CA ARG A 146 -12.01 -5.45 -7.08
C ARG A 146 -13.23 -6.34 -7.23
N ILE A 147 -14.31 -5.99 -6.53
CA ILE A 147 -15.60 -6.66 -6.67
C ILE A 147 -16.58 -5.65 -7.26
N ASN A 148 -17.13 -5.97 -8.42
CA ASN A 148 -18.11 -5.12 -9.10
C ASN A 148 -19.17 -5.99 -9.76
N ASN A 149 -20.45 -5.70 -9.48
CA ASN A 149 -21.60 -6.45 -10.01
C ASN A 149 -21.49 -7.98 -9.81
N GLY A 150 -20.99 -8.41 -8.63
CA GLY A 150 -20.82 -9.82 -8.31
C GLY A 150 -19.60 -10.49 -8.94
N ILE A 151 -18.80 -9.76 -9.72
CA ILE A 151 -17.56 -10.25 -10.34
C ILE A 151 -16.39 -9.80 -9.47
N ILE A 152 -15.57 -10.76 -9.00
CA ILE A 152 -14.30 -10.51 -8.35
C ILE A 152 -13.20 -10.50 -9.42
N SER A 153 -12.33 -9.50 -9.35
CA SER A 153 -11.19 -9.34 -10.24
C SER A 153 -9.92 -9.06 -9.42
N SER A 154 -8.82 -9.63 -9.84
CA SER A 154 -7.48 -9.28 -9.36
C SER A 154 -6.64 -8.76 -10.53
N TYR A 155 -5.66 -7.94 -10.21
CA TYR A 155 -4.77 -7.30 -11.19
C TYR A 155 -3.34 -7.43 -10.70
N PRO A 156 -2.79 -8.66 -10.66
CA PRO A 156 -1.44 -8.86 -10.14
C PRO A 156 -0.43 -8.16 -11.06
N MET A 157 0.38 -7.28 -10.47
CA MET A 157 1.49 -6.63 -11.15
C MET A 157 2.76 -7.42 -10.82
N LYS A 158 2.99 -8.47 -11.58
CA LYS A 158 4.14 -9.37 -11.45
C LYS A 158 4.97 -9.31 -12.72
N GLY A 159 6.26 -9.60 -12.58
CA GLY A 159 7.20 -9.61 -13.68
C GLY A 159 7.43 -8.24 -14.33
N THR A 160 8.66 -7.81 -14.31
CA THR A 160 9.10 -6.63 -15.05
C THR A 160 10.25 -7.01 -15.96
N ILE A 161 10.21 -6.54 -17.20
CA ILE A 161 11.25 -6.75 -18.18
C ILE A 161 11.51 -5.43 -18.91
N ASP A 162 12.73 -5.24 -19.36
CA ASP A 162 13.06 -4.10 -20.20
C ASP A 162 12.29 -4.20 -21.54
N ALA A 163 11.38 -3.25 -21.77
CA ALA A 163 10.54 -3.22 -22.97
C ALA A 163 11.32 -2.99 -24.27
N THR A 164 12.60 -2.61 -24.20
CA THR A 164 13.48 -2.43 -25.36
C THR A 164 14.10 -3.74 -25.85
N LEU A 165 14.00 -4.80 -25.04
CA LEU A 165 14.51 -6.12 -25.43
C LEU A 165 13.69 -6.74 -26.57
N PRO A 166 14.34 -7.37 -27.55
CA PRO A 166 13.63 -8.16 -28.55
C PRO A 166 12.78 -9.23 -27.85
N ASP A 167 11.55 -9.42 -28.30
CA ASP A 167 10.62 -10.42 -27.75
C ASP A 167 10.28 -10.27 -26.25
N ALA A 168 10.47 -9.08 -25.62
CA ALA A 168 10.20 -8.83 -24.21
C ALA A 168 8.84 -9.40 -23.75
N ARG A 169 7.79 -9.19 -24.55
CA ARG A 169 6.45 -9.74 -24.26
C ARG A 169 6.43 -11.26 -24.20
N ARG A 170 7.07 -11.94 -25.17
CA ARG A 170 7.11 -13.41 -25.23
C ARG A 170 7.88 -13.96 -24.05
N ILE A 171 9.06 -13.39 -23.76
CA ILE A 171 9.89 -13.80 -22.62
C ILE A 171 9.09 -13.71 -21.31
N LEU A 172 8.35 -12.61 -21.09
CA LEU A 172 7.55 -12.45 -19.88
C LEU A 172 6.38 -13.43 -19.79
N LEU A 173 5.71 -13.72 -20.91
CA LEU A 173 4.56 -14.64 -20.95
C LEU A 173 4.98 -16.12 -20.82
N GLU A 174 6.20 -16.47 -21.21
CA GLU A 174 6.76 -17.83 -21.14
C GLU A 174 7.58 -18.05 -19.86
N ASP A 175 7.72 -17.04 -18.99
CA ASP A 175 8.44 -17.18 -17.73
C ASP A 175 7.67 -18.08 -16.76
N GLU A 176 8.32 -19.17 -16.34
CA GLU A 176 7.70 -20.19 -15.46
C GLU A 176 7.31 -19.62 -14.09
N LYS A 177 8.13 -18.70 -13.54
CA LYS A 177 7.85 -18.07 -12.26
C LYS A 177 6.62 -17.17 -12.37
N GLU A 178 6.55 -16.33 -13.41
CA GLU A 178 5.42 -15.43 -13.61
C GLU A 178 4.13 -16.22 -13.85
N THR A 179 4.20 -17.33 -14.61
CA THR A 179 3.07 -18.23 -14.85
C THR A 179 2.59 -18.90 -13.56
N ALA A 180 3.51 -19.28 -12.66
CA ALA A 180 3.17 -19.92 -11.38
C ALA A 180 2.58 -18.94 -10.36
N GLU A 181 2.89 -17.64 -10.46
CA GLU A 181 2.36 -16.58 -9.58
C GLU A 181 0.98 -16.07 -10.02
N HIS A 182 0.57 -16.31 -11.26
CA HIS A 182 -0.75 -15.99 -11.82
C HIS A 182 -1.79 -17.07 -11.59
#